data_a69db1e12c2b6d8819280dbb35647716
#
_entry.id   a69db1e12c2b6d8819280dbb35647716
#
_cell.length_a   1.000
_cell.length_b   1.000
_cell.length_c   1.000
_cell.angle_alpha   90.00
_cell.angle_beta   90.00
_cell.angle_gamma   90.00
#
_symmetry.space_group_name_H-M   'P 1'
#
loop_
_entity.id
_entity.type
_entity.pdbx_description
1 polymer ?
#
loop_
_entity_poly.entity_id
_entity_poly.type
_entity_poly.pdbx_seq_one_letter_code
_entity_poly.pdbx_strand_id
1 'polypeptide(L)'
;MQLVFLPLKRVQEKRLLLNKMIKNQLREFLEEKQTFYQQKSFIHSDPIQIPKSFSKKEDIEIAGFIAAILAWGKRPMIIKKAKQWMNAMDNQPYDFLMNAPEKDFDRFLKIIYRTVSGDDSLFMMYSLRNIYQNHGGLEAAFSAQPLDMRKSIIHFRQVFMEVPHLSRSEKHIANPEKGSAAKRINMFLRWMVRSAEGGVDF
;
A
#
# COMPACT_ATOMS: atom_id res chain seq x y z
N MET A 1 -29.25 36.35 44.24
CA MET A 1 -28.45 35.27 43.52
C MET A 1 -27.52 35.96 42.53
N GLN A 2 -26.29 36.23 42.95
CA GLN A 2 -25.30 36.90 42.09
C GLN A 2 -24.71 35.87 41.11
N LEU A 3 -24.95 36.04 39.82
CA LEU A 3 -24.29 35.31 38.76
C LEU A 3 -22.83 35.77 38.70
N VAL A 4 -21.91 34.92 39.17
CA VAL A 4 -20.47 35.14 39.03
C VAL A 4 -20.08 34.89 37.59
N PHE A 5 -20.00 35.96 36.80
CA PHE A 5 -19.38 35.90 35.46
C PHE A 5 -17.90 35.61 35.62
N LEU A 6 -17.50 34.38 35.36
CA LEU A 6 -16.06 34.06 35.18
C LEU A 6 -15.53 34.88 33.99
N PRO A 7 -14.44 35.65 34.18
CA PRO A 7 -13.93 36.47 33.11
C PRO A 7 -13.55 35.60 31.91
N LEU A 8 -14.00 35.97 30.71
CA LEU A 8 -13.81 35.27 29.42
C LEU A 8 -12.34 34.80 29.20
N LYS A 9 -11.38 35.56 29.71
CA LYS A 9 -9.95 35.19 29.71
C LYS A 9 -9.67 33.85 30.41
N ARG A 10 -10.23 33.59 31.59
CA ARG A 10 -10.06 32.32 32.33
C ARG A 10 -10.69 31.11 31.62
N VAL A 11 -11.77 31.32 30.88
CA VAL A 11 -12.42 30.25 30.10
C VAL A 11 -11.55 29.90 28.88
N GLN A 12 -10.97 30.90 28.22
CA GLN A 12 -10.05 30.69 27.11
C GLN A 12 -8.77 30.00 27.55
N GLU A 13 -8.17 30.39 28.66
CA GLU A 13 -6.98 29.74 29.22
C GLU A 13 -7.24 28.28 29.59
N LYS A 14 -8.36 27.98 30.25
CA LYS A 14 -8.75 26.58 30.53
C LYS A 14 -8.94 25.74 29.26
N ARG A 15 -9.56 26.33 28.23
CA ARG A 15 -9.73 25.64 26.92
C ARG A 15 -8.40 25.37 26.23
N LEU A 16 -7.48 26.30 26.29
CA LEU A 16 -6.11 26.14 25.75
C LEU A 16 -5.34 25.05 26.51
N LEU A 17 -5.40 25.03 27.84
CA LEU A 17 -4.78 24.00 28.66
C LEU A 17 -5.37 22.61 28.39
N LEU A 18 -6.70 22.50 28.29
CA LEU A 18 -7.37 21.26 27.97
C LEU A 18 -6.96 20.73 26.58
N ASN A 19 -6.93 21.62 25.56
CA ASN A 19 -6.49 21.25 24.21
C ASN A 19 -5.03 20.80 24.19
N LYS A 20 -4.16 21.44 24.98
CA LYS A 20 -2.75 21.05 25.11
C LYS A 20 -2.61 19.68 25.79
N MET A 21 -3.39 19.40 26.84
CA MET A 21 -3.41 18.09 27.51
C MET A 21 -3.89 16.98 26.56
N ILE A 22 -4.99 17.21 25.83
CA ILE A 22 -5.50 16.24 24.84
C ILE A 22 -4.47 15.98 23.74
N LYS A 23 -3.77 17.02 23.27
CA LYS A 23 -2.72 16.90 22.26
C LYS A 23 -1.52 16.09 22.77
N ASN A 24 -1.11 16.27 24.02
CA ASN A 24 -0.03 15.51 24.62
C ASN A 24 -0.42 14.04 24.82
N GLN A 25 -1.59 13.75 25.34
CA GLN A 25 -2.10 12.39 25.50
C GLN A 25 -2.22 11.66 24.14
N LEU A 26 -2.69 12.37 23.12
CA LEU A 26 -2.75 11.80 21.75
C LEU A 26 -1.35 11.51 21.22
N ARG A 27 -0.40 12.40 21.46
CA ARG A 27 1.00 12.21 21.05
C ARG A 27 1.62 10.99 21.74
N GLU A 28 1.51 10.88 23.05
CA GLU A 28 1.99 9.74 23.84
C GLU A 28 1.38 8.42 23.34
N PHE A 29 0.06 8.40 23.12
CA PHE A 29 -0.63 7.25 22.54
C PHE A 29 -0.09 6.87 21.16
N LEU A 30 0.16 7.84 20.28
CA LEU A 30 0.68 7.59 18.93
C LEU A 30 2.14 7.10 19.00
N GLU A 31 2.98 7.64 19.88
CA GLU A 31 4.37 7.22 20.10
C GLU A 31 4.42 5.79 20.65
N GLU A 32 3.54 5.43 21.60
CA GLU A 32 3.39 4.05 22.09
C GLU A 32 3.03 3.08 20.94
N LYS A 33 2.03 3.44 20.12
CA LYS A 33 1.63 2.61 18.98
C LYS A 33 2.72 2.52 17.92
N GLN A 34 3.43 3.60 17.65
CA GLN A 34 4.57 3.59 16.75
C GLN A 34 5.63 2.60 17.25
N THR A 35 6.04 2.68 18.51
CA THR A 35 7.02 1.77 19.11
C THR A 35 6.55 0.31 19.02
N PHE A 36 5.28 0.05 19.32
CA PHE A 36 4.70 -1.29 19.24
C PHE A 36 4.73 -1.87 17.81
N TYR A 37 4.37 -1.07 16.79
CA TYR A 37 4.28 -1.53 15.40
C TYR A 37 5.62 -1.46 14.65
N GLN A 38 6.66 -0.81 15.18
CA GLN A 38 8.00 -0.75 14.57
C GLN A 38 8.93 -1.88 15.02
N GLN A 39 8.44 -2.86 15.77
CA GLN A 39 9.25 -4.00 16.20
C GLN A 39 9.39 -5.05 15.08
N LYS A 40 10.58 -5.67 14.98
CA LYS A 40 10.84 -6.75 14.02
C LYS A 40 9.86 -7.93 14.16
N SER A 41 9.38 -8.20 15.37
CA SER A 41 8.36 -9.22 15.64
C SER A 41 7.05 -8.96 14.91
N PHE A 42 6.72 -7.70 14.61
CA PHE A 42 5.51 -7.32 13.87
C PHE A 42 5.51 -7.84 12.43
N ILE A 43 6.68 -7.97 11.81
CA ILE A 43 6.84 -8.44 10.41
C ILE A 43 6.15 -9.79 10.20
N HIS A 44 6.30 -10.72 11.15
CA HIS A 44 5.75 -12.07 11.02
C HIS A 44 4.21 -12.13 10.94
N SER A 45 3.53 -11.12 11.43
CA SER A 45 2.06 -11.03 11.44
C SER A 45 1.51 -10.03 10.41
N ASP A 46 2.37 -9.37 9.64
CA ASP A 46 1.99 -8.31 8.70
C ASP A 46 2.27 -8.72 7.25
N PRO A 47 1.46 -8.27 6.27
CA PRO A 47 1.70 -8.52 4.85
C PRO A 47 3.08 -8.08 4.33
N ILE A 48 3.77 -7.17 5.01
CA ILE A 48 5.16 -6.76 4.66
C ILE A 48 6.14 -7.94 4.68
N GLN A 49 5.81 -9.05 5.37
CA GLN A 49 6.60 -10.27 5.31
C GLN A 49 6.76 -10.82 3.88
N ILE A 50 5.81 -10.52 3.00
CA ILE A 50 5.83 -11.03 1.61
C ILE A 50 7.00 -10.42 0.82
N PRO A 51 7.10 -9.07 0.64
CA PRO A 51 8.26 -8.50 -0.04
C PRO A 51 9.58 -8.78 0.70
N LYS A 52 9.56 -8.88 2.03
CA LYS A 52 10.78 -9.22 2.81
C LYS A 52 11.29 -10.66 2.60
N SER A 53 10.57 -11.51 1.91
CA SER A 53 11.06 -12.84 1.52
C SER A 53 11.92 -12.83 0.25
N PHE A 54 12.07 -11.70 -0.41
CA PHE A 54 12.85 -11.51 -1.63
C PHE A 54 14.08 -10.64 -1.38
N SER A 55 15.09 -10.76 -2.26
CA SER A 55 16.32 -9.96 -2.22
C SER A 55 16.52 -9.09 -3.45
N LYS A 56 15.94 -9.50 -4.59
CA LYS A 56 15.99 -8.74 -5.83
C LYS A 56 14.99 -7.58 -5.77
N LYS A 57 15.44 -6.38 -6.14
CA LYS A 57 14.64 -5.15 -6.06
C LYS A 57 13.27 -5.30 -6.74
N GLU A 58 13.26 -5.76 -7.97
CA GLU A 58 12.02 -5.88 -8.75
C GLU A 58 11.05 -6.90 -8.14
N ASP A 59 11.57 -8.00 -7.57
CA ASP A 59 10.75 -8.98 -6.85
C ASP A 59 10.15 -8.39 -5.58
N ILE A 60 10.93 -7.60 -4.83
CA ILE A 60 10.47 -6.85 -3.64
C ILE A 60 9.35 -5.88 -4.02
N GLU A 61 9.53 -5.11 -5.08
CA GLU A 61 8.55 -4.14 -5.57
C GLU A 61 7.24 -4.82 -5.98
N ILE A 62 7.31 -5.88 -6.80
CA ILE A 62 6.13 -6.62 -7.28
C ILE A 62 5.40 -7.27 -6.10
N ALA A 63 6.13 -7.97 -5.25
CA ALA A 63 5.57 -8.64 -4.09
C ALA A 63 4.94 -7.65 -3.09
N GLY A 64 5.59 -6.51 -2.86
CA GLY A 64 5.11 -5.43 -2.01
C GLY A 64 3.85 -4.78 -2.58
N PHE A 65 3.84 -4.49 -3.87
CA PHE A 65 2.67 -3.93 -4.54
C PHE A 65 1.45 -4.86 -4.45
N ILE A 66 1.61 -6.14 -4.80
CA ILE A 66 0.54 -7.12 -4.73
C ILE A 66 0.04 -7.27 -3.28
N ALA A 67 0.94 -7.43 -2.31
CA ALA A 67 0.57 -7.53 -0.90
C ALA A 67 -0.21 -6.31 -0.42
N ALA A 68 0.19 -5.10 -0.83
CA ALA A 68 -0.50 -3.86 -0.48
C ALA A 68 -1.87 -3.74 -1.15
N ILE A 69 -2.01 -4.08 -2.43
CA ILE A 69 -3.31 -4.03 -3.13
C ILE A 69 -4.30 -5.05 -2.54
N LEU A 70 -3.82 -6.22 -2.12
CA LEU A 70 -4.63 -7.22 -1.44
C LEU A 70 -4.92 -6.88 0.04
N ALA A 71 -4.28 -5.86 0.62
CA ALA A 71 -4.39 -5.50 2.04
C ALA A 71 -5.78 -4.91 2.39
N TRP A 72 -6.80 -5.73 2.20
CA TRP A 72 -8.20 -5.43 2.53
C TRP A 72 -8.86 -6.65 3.17
N GLY A 73 -8.90 -6.68 4.50
CA GLY A 73 -9.48 -7.76 5.29
C GLY A 73 -8.59 -8.20 6.46
N LYS A 74 -8.74 -9.44 6.88
CA LYS A 74 -7.95 -10.01 7.99
C LYS A 74 -6.53 -10.34 7.52
N ARG A 75 -5.51 -9.90 8.26
CA ARG A 75 -4.08 -10.10 7.93
C ARG A 75 -3.72 -11.54 7.53
N PRO A 76 -4.12 -12.61 8.27
CA PRO A 76 -3.78 -13.97 7.87
C PRO A 76 -4.28 -14.33 6.46
N MET A 77 -5.46 -13.84 6.09
CA MET A 77 -6.02 -14.10 4.75
C MET A 77 -5.29 -13.32 3.66
N ILE A 78 -4.89 -12.08 3.95
CA ILE A 78 -4.09 -11.26 3.02
C ILE A 78 -2.76 -11.96 2.76
N ILE A 79 -2.04 -12.37 3.82
CA ILE A 79 -0.77 -13.09 3.74
C ILE A 79 -0.92 -14.39 2.94
N LYS A 80 -1.96 -15.21 3.26
CA LYS A 80 -2.25 -16.43 2.51
C LYS A 80 -2.45 -16.18 1.02
N LYS A 81 -3.21 -15.13 0.67
CA LYS A 81 -3.49 -14.79 -0.73
C LYS A 81 -2.27 -14.20 -1.44
N ALA A 82 -1.52 -13.33 -0.79
CA ALA A 82 -0.27 -12.82 -1.37
C ALA A 82 0.74 -13.95 -1.62
N LYS A 83 0.88 -14.91 -0.69
CA LYS A 83 1.70 -16.12 -0.92
C LYS A 83 1.19 -16.94 -2.10
N GLN A 84 -0.14 -17.07 -2.28
CA GLN A 84 -0.70 -17.76 -3.45
C GLN A 84 -0.31 -17.08 -4.76
N TRP A 85 -0.25 -15.74 -4.79
CA TRP A 85 0.24 -14.99 -5.95
C TRP A 85 1.73 -15.24 -6.20
N MET A 86 2.56 -15.19 -5.16
CA MET A 86 4.00 -15.46 -5.29
C MET A 86 4.25 -16.88 -5.81
N ASN A 87 3.54 -17.88 -5.27
CA ASN A 87 3.64 -19.26 -5.74
C ASN A 87 3.19 -19.42 -7.20
N ALA A 88 2.18 -18.68 -7.65
CA ALA A 88 1.75 -18.71 -9.05
C ALA A 88 2.79 -18.10 -10.01
N MET A 89 3.71 -17.30 -9.50
CA MET A 89 4.89 -16.76 -10.19
C MET A 89 6.16 -17.57 -9.89
N ASP A 90 6.04 -18.80 -9.42
CA ASP A 90 7.14 -19.69 -9.08
C ASP A 90 8.14 -19.08 -8.08
N ASN A 91 7.68 -18.13 -7.24
CA ASN A 91 8.46 -17.30 -6.31
C ASN A 91 9.60 -16.51 -6.98
N GLN A 92 9.45 -16.18 -8.25
CA GLN A 92 10.34 -15.33 -9.04
C GLN A 92 9.51 -14.29 -9.81
N PRO A 93 8.88 -13.33 -9.11
CA PRO A 93 7.87 -12.43 -9.69
C PRO A 93 8.35 -11.68 -10.94
N TYR A 94 9.54 -11.11 -10.89
CA TYR A 94 10.07 -10.35 -12.02
C TYR A 94 10.39 -11.24 -13.22
N ASP A 95 11.07 -12.37 -12.99
CA ASP A 95 11.39 -13.32 -14.04
C ASP A 95 10.13 -13.87 -14.70
N PHE A 96 9.12 -14.22 -13.90
CA PHE A 96 7.82 -14.63 -14.40
C PHE A 96 7.16 -13.56 -15.27
N LEU A 97 7.12 -12.31 -14.82
CA LEU A 97 6.53 -11.22 -15.60
C LEU A 97 7.24 -11.04 -16.96
N MET A 98 8.57 -11.16 -16.99
CA MET A 98 9.34 -10.88 -18.19
C MET A 98 9.38 -12.06 -19.16
N ASN A 99 9.44 -13.30 -18.67
CA ASN A 99 9.82 -14.47 -19.47
C ASN A 99 8.73 -15.55 -19.55
N ALA A 100 7.70 -15.54 -18.66
CA ALA A 100 6.68 -16.58 -18.71
C ALA A 100 5.83 -16.48 -20.00
N PRO A 101 5.51 -17.64 -20.63
CA PRO A 101 4.62 -17.66 -21.78
C PRO A 101 3.18 -17.27 -21.38
N GLU A 102 2.41 -16.73 -22.33
CA GLU A 102 1.03 -16.24 -22.11
C GLU A 102 0.14 -17.24 -21.38
N LYS A 103 0.21 -18.51 -21.73
CA LYS A 103 -0.58 -19.60 -21.12
C LYS A 103 -0.38 -19.73 -19.62
N ASP A 104 0.78 -19.33 -19.09
CA ASP A 104 1.08 -19.44 -17.67
C ASP A 104 0.38 -18.34 -16.84
N PHE A 105 -0.03 -17.25 -17.49
CA PHE A 105 -0.84 -16.21 -16.88
C PHE A 105 -2.26 -16.71 -16.55
N ASP A 106 -2.76 -17.75 -17.20
CA ASP A 106 -4.06 -18.39 -16.88
C ASP A 106 -4.12 -18.90 -15.44
N ARG A 107 -2.97 -19.14 -14.80
CA ARG A 107 -2.90 -19.49 -13.36
C ARG A 107 -3.62 -18.44 -12.50
N PHE A 108 -3.60 -17.16 -12.91
CA PHE A 108 -4.20 -16.05 -12.15
C PHE A 108 -5.72 -16.00 -12.26
N LEU A 109 -6.33 -16.59 -13.29
CA LEU A 109 -7.78 -16.72 -13.41
C LEU A 109 -8.40 -17.49 -12.24
N LYS A 110 -7.62 -18.36 -11.58
CA LYS A 110 -8.05 -19.14 -10.41
C LYS A 110 -7.81 -18.43 -9.08
N ILE A 111 -7.15 -17.27 -9.08
CA ILE A 111 -6.83 -16.53 -7.87
C ILE A 111 -7.90 -15.49 -7.61
N ILE A 112 -8.85 -15.84 -6.75
CA ILE A 112 -9.97 -14.99 -6.36
C ILE A 112 -9.81 -14.58 -4.90
N TYR A 113 -10.00 -13.30 -4.61
CA TYR A 113 -9.99 -12.78 -3.25
C TYR A 113 -10.95 -11.61 -3.08
N ARG A 114 -12.00 -11.81 -2.26
CA ARG A 114 -13.04 -10.80 -1.99
C ARG A 114 -13.66 -10.28 -3.30
N THR A 115 -13.40 -8.99 -3.64
CA THR A 115 -13.89 -8.37 -4.87
C THR A 115 -12.94 -8.49 -6.05
N VAL A 116 -11.76 -9.08 -5.86
CA VAL A 116 -10.79 -9.38 -6.92
C VAL A 116 -11.18 -10.70 -7.55
N SER A 117 -11.58 -10.69 -8.80
CA SER A 117 -11.86 -11.87 -9.61
C SER A 117 -10.60 -12.39 -10.31
N GLY A 118 -10.72 -13.53 -11.00
CA GLY A 118 -9.64 -14.03 -11.84
C GLY A 118 -9.24 -13.04 -12.95
N ASP A 119 -10.23 -12.42 -13.63
CA ASP A 119 -9.95 -11.40 -14.64
C ASP A 119 -9.24 -10.19 -14.06
N ASP A 120 -9.61 -9.76 -12.83
CA ASP A 120 -8.93 -8.68 -12.15
C ASP A 120 -7.47 -9.07 -11.82
N SER A 121 -7.25 -10.32 -11.42
CA SER A 121 -5.91 -10.85 -11.15
C SER A 121 -5.06 -10.90 -12.42
N LEU A 122 -5.62 -11.39 -13.50
CA LEU A 122 -4.97 -11.44 -14.81
C LEU A 122 -4.62 -10.02 -15.33
N PHE A 123 -5.57 -9.09 -15.24
CA PHE A 123 -5.35 -7.68 -15.56
C PHE A 123 -4.18 -7.09 -14.78
N MET A 124 -4.11 -7.32 -13.46
CA MET A 124 -2.99 -6.83 -12.64
C MET A 124 -1.65 -7.38 -13.11
N MET A 125 -1.60 -8.64 -13.53
CA MET A 125 -0.36 -9.26 -14.04
C MET A 125 0.08 -8.63 -15.35
N TYR A 126 -0.83 -8.42 -16.30
CA TYR A 126 -0.51 -7.75 -17.56
C TYR A 126 -0.12 -6.29 -17.36
N SER A 127 -0.76 -5.58 -16.44
CA SER A 127 -0.38 -4.21 -16.10
C SER A 127 1.03 -4.13 -15.52
N LEU A 128 1.38 -5.05 -14.61
CA LEU A 128 2.74 -5.12 -14.06
C LEU A 128 3.75 -5.47 -15.14
N ARG A 129 3.46 -6.46 -16.03
CA ARG A 129 4.33 -6.77 -17.18
C ARG A 129 4.57 -5.52 -18.03
N ASN A 130 3.51 -4.80 -18.40
CA ASN A 130 3.61 -3.56 -19.19
C ASN A 130 4.50 -2.51 -18.50
N ILE A 131 4.34 -2.31 -17.19
CA ILE A 131 5.15 -1.38 -16.41
C ILE A 131 6.64 -1.72 -16.48
N TYR A 132 7.00 -2.99 -16.32
CA TYR A 132 8.41 -3.39 -16.36
C TYR A 132 8.99 -3.42 -17.78
N GLN A 133 8.18 -3.73 -18.78
CA GLN A 133 8.64 -3.77 -20.17
C GLN A 133 8.77 -2.37 -20.81
N ASN A 134 7.84 -1.47 -20.50
CA ASN A 134 7.67 -0.23 -21.25
C ASN A 134 7.87 1.05 -20.43
N HIS A 135 7.85 0.97 -19.08
CA HIS A 135 7.88 2.15 -18.20
C HIS A 135 9.00 2.09 -17.14
N GLY A 136 9.98 1.20 -17.28
CA GLY A 136 11.15 1.13 -16.42
C GLY A 136 10.92 0.59 -15.00
N GLY A 137 9.76 -0.05 -14.76
CA GLY A 137 9.40 -0.66 -13.48
C GLY A 137 8.56 0.24 -12.57
N LEU A 138 8.22 -0.29 -11.39
CA LEU A 138 7.33 0.39 -10.45
C LEU A 138 7.92 1.69 -9.92
N GLU A 139 9.20 1.71 -9.55
CA GLU A 139 9.87 2.93 -9.09
C GLU A 139 9.78 4.04 -10.13
N ALA A 140 10.10 3.76 -11.39
CA ALA A 140 10.03 4.75 -12.47
C ALA A 140 8.61 5.27 -12.68
N ALA A 141 7.60 4.38 -12.69
CA ALA A 141 6.21 4.76 -12.85
C ALA A 141 5.68 5.69 -11.73
N PHE A 142 6.18 5.54 -10.50
CA PHE A 142 5.86 6.43 -9.39
C PHE A 142 6.73 7.68 -9.32
N SER A 143 7.91 7.69 -9.92
CA SER A 143 8.87 8.81 -9.85
C SER A 143 8.67 9.86 -10.94
N ALA A 144 7.72 9.69 -11.84
CA ALA A 144 7.46 10.60 -12.95
C ALA A 144 7.13 12.05 -12.51
N GLN A 145 6.65 12.24 -11.27
CA GLN A 145 6.32 13.54 -10.68
C GLN A 145 6.92 13.69 -9.26
N PRO A 146 8.24 13.78 -9.11
CA PRO A 146 8.93 13.55 -7.83
C PRO A 146 8.58 14.55 -6.72
N LEU A 147 8.05 15.73 -7.06
CA LEU A 147 7.68 16.77 -6.09
C LEU A 147 6.19 16.75 -5.71
N ASP A 148 5.38 15.88 -6.33
CA ASP A 148 3.93 15.81 -6.09
C ASP A 148 3.47 14.35 -6.09
N MET A 149 3.44 13.77 -4.90
CA MET A 149 3.03 12.37 -4.72
C MET A 149 1.61 12.09 -5.23
N ARG A 150 0.70 13.07 -5.14
CA ARG A 150 -0.66 12.91 -5.68
C ARG A 150 -0.62 12.74 -7.20
N LYS A 151 0.17 13.57 -7.88
CA LYS A 151 0.36 13.47 -9.35
C LYS A 151 1.10 12.19 -9.74
N SER A 152 2.08 11.77 -8.95
CA SER A 152 2.77 10.48 -9.14
C SER A 152 1.81 9.30 -9.10
N ILE A 153 0.89 9.26 -8.13
CA ILE A 153 -0.12 8.19 -8.04
C ILE A 153 -1.12 8.27 -9.22
N ILE A 154 -1.48 9.46 -9.66
CA ILE A 154 -2.36 9.64 -10.85
C ILE A 154 -1.65 9.11 -12.09
N HIS A 155 -0.39 9.49 -12.31
CA HIS A 155 0.42 9.01 -13.43
C HIS A 155 0.58 7.47 -13.40
N PHE A 156 0.99 6.93 -12.26
CA PHE A 156 1.05 5.48 -12.08
C PHE A 156 -0.27 4.79 -12.44
N ARG A 157 -1.41 5.34 -11.99
CA ARG A 157 -2.71 4.79 -12.37
C ARG A 157 -2.95 4.83 -13.86
N GLN A 158 -2.61 5.91 -14.56
CA GLN A 158 -2.75 6.02 -16.01
C GLN A 158 -1.95 4.91 -16.71
N VAL A 159 -0.68 4.76 -16.37
CA VAL A 159 0.19 3.70 -16.88
C VAL A 159 -0.37 2.30 -16.58
N PHE A 160 -0.86 2.08 -15.36
CA PHE A 160 -1.42 0.79 -14.96
C PHE A 160 -2.67 0.40 -15.76
N MET A 161 -3.46 1.39 -16.20
CA MET A 161 -4.70 1.21 -16.96
C MET A 161 -4.50 1.16 -18.49
N GLU A 162 -3.27 1.18 -19.01
CA GLU A 162 -2.99 1.12 -20.46
C GLU A 162 -3.37 -0.23 -21.09
N VAL A 163 -3.29 -1.32 -20.32
CA VAL A 163 -3.64 -2.64 -20.84
C VAL A 163 -5.16 -2.84 -20.89
N PRO A 164 -5.68 -3.63 -21.85
CA PRO A 164 -7.10 -3.96 -21.92
C PRO A 164 -7.63 -4.55 -20.61
N HIS A 165 -8.75 -4.03 -20.12
CA HIS A 165 -9.35 -4.47 -18.86
C HIS A 165 -10.85 -4.20 -18.80
N LEU A 166 -11.53 -4.87 -17.86
CA LEU A 166 -12.92 -4.57 -17.57
C LEU A 166 -13.01 -3.28 -16.74
N SER A 167 -13.97 -2.39 -17.05
CA SER A 167 -14.15 -1.14 -16.29
C SER A 167 -14.31 -1.35 -14.79
N ARG A 168 -14.89 -2.50 -14.37
CA ARG A 168 -15.00 -2.86 -12.96
C ARG A 168 -13.64 -3.08 -12.25
N SER A 169 -12.60 -3.43 -13.00
CA SER A 169 -11.26 -3.71 -12.46
C SER A 169 -10.54 -2.44 -12.00
N GLU A 170 -10.92 -1.29 -12.56
CA GLU A 170 -10.34 0.00 -12.19
C GLU A 170 -10.44 0.34 -10.70
N LYS A 171 -11.48 -0.17 -9.99
CA LYS A 171 -11.68 0.07 -8.56
C LYS A 171 -10.54 -0.46 -7.67
N HIS A 172 -9.73 -1.40 -8.18
CA HIS A 172 -8.65 -1.99 -7.41
C HIS A 172 -7.45 -1.05 -7.27
N ILE A 173 -7.28 -0.11 -8.21
CA ILE A 173 -6.23 0.91 -8.17
C ILE A 173 -6.88 2.25 -7.80
N ALA A 174 -6.43 2.84 -6.70
CA ALA A 174 -6.98 4.08 -6.17
C ALA A 174 -6.88 5.22 -7.18
N ASN A 175 -7.95 6.05 -7.25
CA ASN A 175 -7.98 7.24 -8.09
C ASN A 175 -8.04 8.52 -7.24
N PRO A 176 -6.91 9.25 -7.08
CA PRO A 176 -6.90 10.51 -6.33
C PRO A 176 -7.71 11.63 -7.00
N GLU A 177 -7.93 11.59 -8.32
CA GLU A 177 -8.75 12.57 -9.03
C GLU A 177 -10.22 12.46 -8.61
N LYS A 178 -10.67 11.24 -8.27
CA LYS A 178 -12.02 10.98 -7.72
C LYS A 178 -12.05 11.05 -6.18
N GLY A 179 -11.08 11.73 -5.54
CA GLY A 179 -11.06 11.97 -4.09
C GLY A 179 -10.54 10.81 -3.24
N SER A 180 -9.94 9.77 -3.83
CA SER A 180 -9.35 8.67 -3.05
C SER A 180 -8.09 9.11 -2.32
N ALA A 181 -7.98 8.77 -1.02
CA ALA A 181 -6.76 8.94 -0.24
C ALA A 181 -5.65 7.91 -0.57
N ALA A 182 -5.88 7.01 -1.51
CA ALA A 182 -4.94 5.99 -2.00
C ALA A 182 -4.19 5.21 -0.89
N LYS A 183 -4.86 4.88 0.21
CA LYS A 183 -4.23 4.32 1.44
C LYS A 183 -3.33 3.11 1.19
N ARG A 184 -3.75 2.17 0.31
CA ARG A 184 -2.97 0.95 0.00
C ARG A 184 -1.73 1.26 -0.82
N ILE A 185 -1.82 2.18 -1.78
CA ILE A 185 -0.67 2.66 -2.56
C ILE A 185 0.29 3.42 -1.66
N ASN A 186 -0.20 4.32 -0.79
CA ASN A 186 0.64 5.02 0.17
C ASN A 186 1.33 4.06 1.17
N MET A 187 0.67 2.96 1.55
CA MET A 187 1.30 1.91 2.36
C MET A 187 2.43 1.22 1.61
N PHE A 188 2.22 0.86 0.34
CA PHE A 188 3.27 0.31 -0.53
C PHE A 188 4.46 1.25 -0.65
N LEU A 189 4.20 2.52 -1.01
CA LEU A 189 5.25 3.53 -1.15
C LEU A 189 6.02 3.74 0.17
N ARG A 190 5.32 3.77 1.30
CA ARG A 190 5.97 3.84 2.61
C ARG A 190 6.93 2.67 2.82
N TRP A 191 6.53 1.44 2.48
CA TRP A 191 7.40 0.28 2.61
C TRP A 191 8.66 0.39 1.76
N MET A 192 8.55 0.97 0.54
CA MET A 192 9.66 1.05 -0.41
C MET A 192 10.63 2.22 -0.16
N VAL A 193 10.17 3.35 0.42
CA VAL A 193 10.96 4.59 0.51
C VAL A 193 11.41 4.95 1.92
N ARG A 194 10.80 4.37 2.96
CA ARG A 194 11.16 4.67 4.33
C ARG A 194 12.37 3.85 4.73
N SER A 195 13.41 4.53 5.29
CA SER A 195 14.58 3.84 5.82
C SER A 195 14.19 2.80 6.87
N ALA A 196 14.92 1.70 6.90
CA ALA A 196 14.71 0.59 7.84
C ALA A 196 15.09 0.90 9.29
N GLU A 197 15.16 2.17 9.69
CA GLU A 197 15.33 2.59 11.08
C GLU A 197 14.18 2.00 11.91
N GLY A 198 14.49 0.98 12.68
CA GLY A 198 13.50 0.17 13.40
C GLY A 198 13.24 -1.23 12.78
N GLY A 199 13.73 -1.52 11.56
CA GLY A 199 13.79 -2.86 10.98
C GLY A 199 12.49 -3.42 10.41
N VAL A 200 11.46 -2.60 10.18
CA VAL A 200 10.16 -3.02 9.63
C VAL A 200 10.05 -2.70 8.14
N ASP A 201 10.41 -1.50 7.71
CA ASP A 201 10.38 -1.06 6.31
C ASP A 201 11.69 -1.46 5.57
N PHE A 202 11.85 -1.16 4.27
CA PHE A 202 13.02 -1.53 3.45
C PHE A 202 14.09 -0.46 3.44
#